data_ca2fd961e55b3094f871ad9ff0bd4a11
#
_entry.id   ca2fd961e55b3094f871ad9ff0bd4a11
#
_cell.length_a   1.000
_cell.length_b   1.000
_cell.length_c   1.000
_cell.angle_alpha   90.00
_cell.angle_beta   90.00
_cell.angle_gamma   90.00
#
_symmetry.space_group_name_H-M   'P 1'
#
loop_
_entity.id
_entity.type
_entity.pdbx_description
1 polymer ?
#
loop_
_entity_poly.entity_id
_entity_poly.type
_entity_poly.pdbx_seq_one_letter_code
_entity_poly.pdbx_strand_id
1 'polypeptide(L)'
;MAIGIDTYTRSFAEILTQVSKIKSKKEKVIFLKQYQTDALRMICKSSFDPNIVWELPEGDVPYNQNDAPEGTEHTLLAHEARKLYHFIKGGNPALNQNKREIMFVQMLEGLHKAEAELLCAAKDKILHQKYKGLSDNVVKEAFDWDDDYKRFDVNGSYPQAKG
;
A
#
# COMPACT_ATOMS: atom_id res chain seq x y z
N MET A 1 -23.83 14.10 10.63
CA MET A 1 -23.62 13.97 10.04
C MET A 1 -23.04 13.77 9.62
N ALA A 2 -23.09 13.83 9.69
CA ALA A 2 -22.67 13.60 8.98
C ALA A 2 -22.06 13.65 8.72
N ILE A 3 -22.13 13.61 8.70
CA ILE A 3 -21.60 13.51 8.24
C ILE A 3 -20.96 13.76 7.77
N GLY A 4 -21.51 13.79 8.89
CA GLY A 4 -20.94 14.73 8.05
C GLY A 4 -20.23 14.07 7.13
N ILE A 5 -20.63 14.26 6.15
CA ILE A 5 -19.77 13.70 5.24
C ILE A 5 -18.40 14.14 5.59
N ASP A 6 -17.66 13.18 5.90
CA ASP A 6 -16.29 13.40 6.20
C ASP A 6 -15.59 13.76 4.92
N THR A 7 -15.36 15.02 4.71
CA THR A 7 -14.61 15.47 3.54
C THR A 7 -13.13 15.17 3.68
N TYR A 8 -12.70 14.76 4.87
CA TYR A 8 -11.33 14.40 5.14
C TYR A 8 -11.10 12.95 4.78
N THR A 9 -10.18 12.71 3.86
CA THR A 9 -9.80 11.36 3.48
C THR A 9 -8.52 10.98 4.23
N ARG A 10 -8.58 9.90 4.98
CA ARG A 10 -7.41 9.43 5.73
C ARG A 10 -6.36 8.92 4.77
N SER A 11 -5.11 9.28 5.00
CA SER A 11 -4.00 8.72 4.24
C SER A 11 -3.80 7.27 4.62
N PHE A 12 -3.16 6.51 3.74
CA PHE A 12 -2.84 5.11 4.05
C PHE A 12 -1.94 5.00 5.26
N ALA A 13 -1.01 5.97 5.44
CA ALA A 13 -0.15 5.97 6.62
C ALA A 13 -0.96 6.11 7.90
N GLU A 14 -1.98 6.97 7.89
CA GLU A 14 -2.87 7.12 9.05
C GLU A 14 -3.65 5.84 9.32
N ILE A 15 -4.16 5.21 8.28
CA ILE A 15 -4.93 3.96 8.41
C ILE A 15 -4.05 2.87 9.02
N LEU A 16 -2.86 2.66 8.48
CA LEU A 16 -1.99 1.59 8.97
C LEU A 16 -1.43 1.90 10.36
N THR A 17 -1.18 3.18 10.66
CA THR A 17 -0.78 3.58 12.01
C THR A 17 -1.88 3.24 13.00
N GLN A 18 -3.13 3.50 12.64
CA GLN A 18 -4.25 3.18 13.53
C GLN A 18 -4.38 1.67 13.74
N VAL A 19 -4.18 0.87 12.70
CA VAL A 19 -4.19 -0.59 12.83
C VAL A 19 -3.16 -1.04 13.86
N SER A 20 -1.97 -0.42 13.84
CA SER A 20 -0.91 -0.82 14.79
C SER A 20 -1.24 -0.48 16.24
N LYS A 21 -2.18 0.43 16.47
CA LYS A 21 -2.61 0.80 17.81
C LYS A 21 -3.75 -0.07 18.34
N ILE A 22 -4.43 -0.79 17.47
CA ILE A 22 -5.51 -1.68 17.85
C ILE A 22 -4.90 -2.97 18.36
N LYS A 23 -5.40 -3.50 19.48
CA LYS A 23 -4.80 -4.66 20.12
C LYS A 23 -5.37 -5.98 19.62
N SER A 24 -6.67 -6.03 19.38
CA SER A 24 -7.34 -7.26 18.97
C SER A 24 -7.21 -7.49 17.47
N LYS A 25 -6.86 -8.72 17.08
CA LYS A 25 -6.81 -9.08 15.66
C LYS A 25 -8.16 -8.85 14.99
N LYS A 26 -9.24 -9.27 15.66
CA LYS A 26 -10.58 -9.12 15.12
C LYS A 26 -10.90 -7.65 14.84
N GLU A 27 -10.54 -6.76 15.76
CA GLU A 27 -10.81 -5.34 15.57
C GLU A 27 -9.93 -4.73 14.49
N LYS A 28 -8.69 -5.21 14.34
CA LYS A 28 -7.83 -4.77 13.22
C LYS A 28 -8.45 -5.12 11.89
N VAL A 29 -8.97 -6.34 11.77
CA VAL A 29 -9.61 -6.81 10.55
C VAL A 29 -10.84 -5.97 10.23
N ILE A 30 -11.68 -5.71 11.22
CA ILE A 30 -12.87 -4.88 11.04
C ILE A 30 -12.48 -3.48 10.56
N PHE A 31 -11.47 -2.89 11.19
CA PHE A 31 -11.02 -1.56 10.82
C PHE A 31 -10.50 -1.51 9.37
N LEU A 32 -9.66 -2.47 9.00
CA LEU A 32 -9.14 -2.52 7.63
C LEU A 32 -10.25 -2.73 6.61
N LYS A 33 -11.24 -3.58 6.93
CA LYS A 33 -12.37 -3.78 6.03
C LYS A 33 -13.14 -2.49 5.81
N GLN A 34 -13.27 -1.69 6.85
CA GLN A 34 -13.98 -0.42 6.75
C GLN A 34 -13.29 0.55 5.80
N TYR A 35 -11.97 0.56 5.78
CA TYR A 35 -11.18 1.51 4.99
C TYR A 35 -10.57 0.91 3.74
N GLN A 36 -10.91 -0.33 3.38
CA GLN A 36 -10.27 -0.97 2.25
C GLN A 36 -10.67 -0.31 0.93
N THR A 37 -9.69 -0.20 0.07
CA THR A 37 -9.85 0.25 -1.31
C THR A 37 -8.95 -0.64 -2.16
N ASP A 38 -9.13 -0.60 -3.48
CA ASP A 38 -8.24 -1.34 -4.36
C ASP A 38 -6.80 -0.88 -4.19
N ALA A 39 -6.61 0.44 -4.02
CA ALA A 39 -5.26 0.99 -3.84
C ALA A 39 -4.61 0.49 -2.56
N LEU A 40 -5.33 0.46 -1.43
CA LEU A 40 -4.77 -0.04 -0.17
C LEU A 40 -4.45 -1.53 -0.26
N ARG A 41 -5.34 -2.30 -0.87
CA ARG A 41 -5.10 -3.73 -1.10
C ARG A 41 -3.85 -3.95 -1.94
N MET A 42 -3.67 -3.14 -2.99
CA MET A 42 -2.51 -3.24 -3.87
C MET A 42 -1.20 -2.97 -3.11
N ILE A 43 -1.19 -1.94 -2.27
CA ILE A 43 -0.03 -1.60 -1.45
C ILE A 43 0.31 -2.76 -0.51
N CYS A 44 -0.68 -3.27 0.21
CA CYS A 44 -0.45 -4.38 1.13
C CYS A 44 0.00 -5.64 0.40
N LYS A 45 -0.63 -5.95 -0.73
CA LYS A 45 -0.24 -7.11 -1.52
C LYS A 45 1.20 -7.00 -2.00
N SER A 46 1.61 -5.81 -2.42
CA SER A 46 2.98 -5.61 -2.91
C SER A 46 4.04 -5.90 -1.85
N SER A 47 3.68 -5.80 -0.58
CA SER A 47 4.61 -6.10 0.50
C SER A 47 4.51 -7.54 0.98
N PHE A 48 3.29 -8.07 1.11
CA PHE A 48 3.07 -9.38 1.74
C PHE A 48 3.13 -10.56 0.78
N ASP A 49 2.76 -10.37 -0.48
CA ASP A 49 2.71 -11.47 -1.44
C ASP A 49 4.12 -11.84 -1.92
N PRO A 50 4.60 -13.05 -1.62
CA PRO A 50 5.96 -13.43 -2.01
C PRO A 50 6.14 -13.54 -3.54
N ASN A 51 5.05 -13.62 -4.30
CA ASN A 51 5.14 -13.68 -5.75
C ASN A 51 5.33 -12.32 -6.40
N ILE A 52 5.17 -11.25 -5.64
CA ILE A 52 5.40 -9.91 -6.16
C ILE A 52 6.84 -9.52 -5.88
N VAL A 53 7.56 -9.19 -6.95
CA VAL A 53 8.97 -8.82 -6.87
C VAL A 53 9.11 -7.36 -7.29
N TRP A 54 9.69 -6.56 -6.42
CA TRP A 54 9.97 -5.17 -6.75
C TRP A 54 11.29 -5.09 -7.53
N GLU A 55 11.26 -4.35 -8.63
CA GLU A 55 12.45 -4.16 -9.45
C GLU A 55 13.15 -2.85 -9.08
N LEU A 56 13.40 -2.69 -7.79
CA LEU A 56 14.11 -1.55 -7.23
C LEU A 56 15.11 -2.06 -6.20
N PRO A 57 16.23 -1.36 -6.00
CA PRO A 57 17.19 -1.77 -4.98
C PRO A 57 16.57 -1.78 -3.59
N GLU A 58 16.97 -2.76 -2.80
CA GLU A 58 16.58 -2.84 -1.40
C GLU A 58 17.30 -1.76 -0.61
N GLY A 59 16.68 -1.35 0.50
CA GLY A 59 17.29 -0.38 1.39
C GLY A 59 16.87 1.05 1.11
N ASP A 60 17.55 1.96 1.77
CA ASP A 60 17.19 3.38 1.73
C ASP A 60 17.28 3.96 0.34
N VAL A 61 16.32 4.82 0.03
CA VAL A 61 16.28 5.52 -1.25
C VAL A 61 16.64 6.98 -1.01
N PRO A 62 17.62 7.52 -1.74
CA PRO A 62 17.95 8.93 -1.59
C PRO A 62 16.92 9.79 -2.31
N TYR A 63 16.15 10.56 -1.57
CA TYR A 63 15.18 11.48 -2.14
C TYR A 63 15.03 12.70 -1.23
N ASN A 64 14.61 13.82 -1.80
CA ASN A 64 14.34 15.02 -1.05
C ASN A 64 12.96 14.98 -0.48
N GLN A 65 12.85 14.98 0.86
CA GLN A 65 11.57 14.93 1.52
C GLN A 65 10.78 16.19 1.24
N ASN A 66 9.49 16.01 0.96
CA ASN A 66 8.58 17.13 0.75
C ASN A 66 8.16 17.70 2.11
N ASP A 67 8.47 18.96 2.34
CA ASP A 67 8.21 19.64 3.62
C ASP A 67 6.88 20.38 3.67
N ALA A 68 6.11 20.37 2.60
CA ALA A 68 4.81 21.04 2.60
C ALA A 68 3.89 20.42 3.66
N PRO A 69 3.02 21.17 4.28
CA PRO A 69 2.05 20.63 5.22
C PRO A 69 1.17 19.57 4.56
N GLU A 70 0.83 18.55 5.33
CA GLU A 70 -0.01 17.47 4.82
C GLU A 70 -1.31 18.03 4.26
N GLY A 71 -1.71 17.51 3.12
CA GLY A 71 -2.94 17.91 2.45
C GLY A 71 -2.81 19.11 1.54
N THR A 72 -1.62 19.73 1.45
CA THR A 72 -1.42 20.85 0.55
C THR A 72 -0.81 20.39 -0.77
N GLU A 73 0.49 20.43 -0.96
CA GLU A 73 1.09 20.17 -2.26
C GLU A 73 1.48 18.70 -2.49
N HIS A 74 1.03 17.83 -1.62
CA HIS A 74 1.37 16.41 -1.72
C HIS A 74 0.38 15.68 -2.61
N THR A 75 0.89 14.70 -3.37
CA THR A 75 0.04 13.70 -3.97
C THR A 75 -0.29 12.65 -2.89
N LEU A 76 -1.38 11.93 -3.10
CA LEU A 76 -1.80 10.88 -2.17
C LEU A 76 -1.35 9.53 -2.71
N LEU A 77 -0.82 8.69 -1.83
CA LEU A 77 -0.46 7.33 -2.21
C LEU A 77 -1.67 6.58 -2.76
N ALA A 78 -2.88 6.89 -2.26
CA ALA A 78 -4.10 6.31 -2.78
C ALA A 78 -4.27 6.55 -4.28
N HIS A 79 -3.79 7.68 -4.79
CA HIS A 79 -3.85 7.97 -6.22
C HIS A 79 -2.66 7.44 -6.98
N GLU A 80 -1.49 7.44 -6.34
CA GLU A 80 -0.25 7.00 -6.99
C GLU A 80 -0.15 5.47 -7.10
N ALA A 81 -0.92 4.73 -6.30
CA ALA A 81 -0.84 3.28 -6.28
C ALA A 81 -1.09 2.65 -7.66
N ARG A 82 -1.91 3.28 -8.50
CA ARG A 82 -2.18 2.77 -9.85
C ARG A 82 -0.93 2.77 -10.74
N LYS A 83 0.13 3.47 -10.34
CA LYS A 83 1.38 3.54 -11.10
C LYS A 83 2.41 2.54 -10.61
N LEU A 84 2.10 1.76 -9.57
CA LEU A 84 3.07 0.84 -8.97
C LEU A 84 3.53 -0.26 -9.91
N TYR A 85 2.74 -0.59 -10.94
CA TYR A 85 3.13 -1.61 -11.89
C TYR A 85 4.46 -1.30 -12.59
N HIS A 86 4.85 -0.03 -12.66
CA HIS A 86 6.16 0.34 -13.23
C HIS A 86 7.31 -0.23 -12.44
N PHE A 87 7.11 -0.52 -11.16
CA PHE A 87 8.16 -0.93 -10.24
C PHE A 87 8.14 -2.42 -9.93
N ILE A 88 7.14 -3.14 -10.43
CA ILE A 88 6.94 -4.55 -10.14
C ILE A 88 7.37 -5.36 -11.35
N LYS A 89 8.08 -6.47 -11.11
CA LYS A 89 8.52 -7.36 -12.17
C LYS A 89 7.34 -7.82 -13.00
N GLY A 90 7.45 -7.64 -14.30
CA GLY A 90 6.39 -8.03 -15.24
C GLY A 90 5.37 -6.93 -15.50
N GLY A 91 5.37 -5.86 -14.72
CA GLY A 91 4.39 -4.79 -14.88
C GLY A 91 4.68 -3.87 -16.06
N ASN A 92 5.94 -3.53 -16.24
CA ASN A 92 6.36 -2.69 -17.36
C ASN A 92 7.76 -3.09 -17.84
N PRO A 93 7.88 -4.22 -18.55
CA PRO A 93 9.20 -4.73 -18.94
C PRO A 93 9.95 -3.83 -19.92
N ALA A 94 9.24 -2.93 -20.62
CA ALA A 94 9.88 -2.03 -21.56
C ALA A 94 10.59 -0.85 -20.91
N LEU A 95 10.32 -0.60 -19.62
CA LEU A 95 10.93 0.52 -18.90
C LEU A 95 12.35 0.18 -18.50
N ASN A 96 13.34 1.07 -18.82
CA ASN A 96 14.69 0.78 -18.42
C ASN A 96 14.88 1.06 -16.92
N GLN A 97 15.92 0.44 -16.35
CA GLN A 97 16.12 0.46 -14.90
C GLN A 97 16.40 1.86 -14.36
N ASN A 98 17.23 2.63 -15.05
CA ASN A 98 17.54 3.99 -14.58
C ASN A 98 16.28 4.84 -14.51
N LYS A 99 15.45 4.76 -15.53
CA LYS A 99 14.21 5.54 -15.55
C LYS A 99 13.24 5.06 -14.47
N ARG A 100 13.19 3.75 -14.24
CA ARG A 100 12.34 3.19 -13.18
C ARG A 100 12.74 3.76 -11.82
N GLU A 101 14.03 3.80 -11.53
CA GLU A 101 14.51 4.32 -10.25
C GLU A 101 14.24 5.81 -10.11
N ILE A 102 14.44 6.57 -11.19
CA ILE A 102 14.13 8.00 -11.18
C ILE A 102 12.65 8.25 -10.93
N MET A 103 11.79 7.47 -11.58
CA MET A 103 10.35 7.59 -11.38
C MET A 103 9.94 7.30 -9.95
N PHE A 104 10.58 6.32 -9.32
CA PHE A 104 10.28 6.00 -7.93
C PHE A 104 10.69 7.13 -7.00
N VAL A 105 11.88 7.69 -7.19
CA VAL A 105 12.34 8.84 -6.42
C VAL A 105 11.37 10.01 -6.57
N GLN A 106 10.94 10.30 -7.81
CA GLN A 106 10.00 11.38 -8.05
C GLN A 106 8.66 11.13 -7.35
N MET A 107 8.21 9.90 -7.32
CA MET A 107 6.98 9.56 -6.61
C MET A 107 7.12 9.83 -5.11
N LEU A 108 8.25 9.42 -4.51
CA LEU A 108 8.49 9.67 -3.09
C LEU A 108 8.51 11.16 -2.79
N GLU A 109 9.12 11.95 -3.66
CA GLU A 109 9.24 13.38 -3.45
C GLU A 109 7.91 14.12 -3.54
N GLY A 110 6.92 13.52 -4.18
CA GLY A 110 5.58 14.09 -4.25
C GLY A 110 4.69 13.70 -3.08
N LEU A 111 5.09 12.75 -2.26
CA LEU A 111 4.27 12.24 -1.16
C LEU A 111 4.63 12.91 0.16
N HIS A 112 3.64 12.97 1.06
CA HIS A 112 3.92 13.34 2.44
C HIS A 112 4.90 12.32 3.05
N LYS A 113 5.73 12.80 3.97
CA LYS A 113 6.78 11.99 4.59
C LYS A 113 6.30 10.61 5.02
N ALA A 114 5.17 10.56 5.73
CA ALA A 114 4.67 9.29 6.26
C ALA A 114 4.26 8.32 5.15
N GLU A 115 3.71 8.84 4.06
CA GLU A 115 3.35 7.98 2.93
C GLU A 115 4.57 7.55 2.12
N ALA A 116 5.56 8.43 1.99
CA ALA A 116 6.82 8.04 1.35
C ALA A 116 7.51 6.92 2.13
N GLU A 117 7.53 7.04 3.45
CA GLU A 117 8.11 6.00 4.31
C GLU A 117 7.34 4.68 4.20
N LEU A 118 6.01 4.77 4.12
CA LEU A 118 5.17 3.58 3.93
C LEU A 118 5.51 2.90 2.62
N LEU A 119 5.63 3.66 1.53
CA LEU A 119 5.94 3.10 0.22
C LEU A 119 7.32 2.45 0.21
N CYS A 120 8.31 3.06 0.87
CA CYS A 120 9.63 2.45 1.00
C CYS A 120 9.56 1.13 1.77
N ALA A 121 8.76 1.06 2.82
CA ALA A 121 8.59 -0.17 3.58
C ALA A 121 7.90 -1.25 2.74
N ALA A 122 6.93 -0.87 1.92
CA ALA A 122 6.30 -1.82 1.00
C ALA A 122 7.30 -2.35 -0.01
N LYS A 123 8.13 -1.46 -0.56
CA LYS A 123 9.18 -1.83 -1.52
C LYS A 123 10.14 -2.86 -0.91
N ASP A 124 10.53 -2.67 0.32
CA ASP A 124 11.44 -3.60 1.00
C ASP A 124 10.70 -4.78 1.65
N LYS A 125 9.38 -4.86 1.46
CA LYS A 125 8.52 -5.95 1.95
C LYS A 125 8.57 -6.07 3.48
N ILE A 126 8.58 -4.93 4.16
CA ILE A 126 8.66 -4.87 5.62
C ILE A 126 7.52 -4.04 6.24
N LEU A 127 6.36 -3.99 5.59
CA LEU A 127 5.22 -3.29 6.21
C LEU A 127 4.88 -3.87 7.58
N HIS A 128 5.04 -5.17 7.77
CA HIS A 128 4.77 -5.83 9.05
C HIS A 128 5.72 -5.37 10.15
N GLN A 129 6.90 -4.88 9.80
CA GLN A 129 7.85 -4.34 10.77
C GLN A 129 7.58 -2.88 11.06
N LYS A 130 7.23 -2.12 10.04
CA LYS A 130 6.93 -0.70 10.20
C LYS A 130 5.62 -0.49 10.98
N TYR A 131 4.62 -1.29 10.72
CA TYR A 131 3.32 -1.20 11.37
C TYR A 131 3.08 -2.49 12.15
N LYS A 132 3.53 -2.49 13.40
CA LYS A 132 3.42 -3.68 14.24
C LYS A 132 1.98 -4.11 14.38
N GLY A 133 1.74 -5.40 14.25
CA GLY A 133 0.37 -5.93 14.30
C GLY A 133 -0.31 -5.99 12.95
N LEU A 134 0.27 -5.38 11.92
CA LEU A 134 -0.20 -5.55 10.55
C LEU A 134 0.46 -6.82 10.00
N SER A 135 -0.15 -7.95 10.30
CA SER A 135 0.42 -9.25 9.95
C SER A 135 -0.18 -9.80 8.67
N ASP A 136 0.46 -10.83 8.14
CA ASP A 136 -0.03 -11.57 6.99
C ASP A 136 -1.47 -12.03 7.20
N ASN A 137 -1.77 -12.63 8.36
CA ASN A 137 -3.11 -13.12 8.64
C ASN A 137 -4.14 -11.99 8.72
N VAL A 138 -3.75 -10.85 9.26
CA VAL A 138 -4.66 -9.70 9.35
C VAL A 138 -5.03 -9.20 7.95
N VAL A 139 -4.05 -9.04 7.06
CA VAL A 139 -4.36 -8.54 5.72
C VAL A 139 -5.12 -9.56 4.89
N LYS A 140 -4.80 -10.84 5.01
CA LYS A 140 -5.54 -11.89 4.29
C LYS A 140 -7.00 -11.90 4.71
N GLU A 141 -7.26 -11.87 6.01
CA GLU A 141 -8.64 -11.91 6.49
C GLU A 141 -9.38 -10.61 6.16
N ALA A 142 -8.74 -9.46 6.31
CA ALA A 142 -9.37 -8.18 6.03
C ALA A 142 -9.74 -8.03 4.56
N PHE A 143 -8.93 -8.54 3.67
CA PHE A 143 -9.10 -8.34 2.23
C PHE A 143 -9.64 -9.59 1.52
N ASP A 144 -10.04 -10.59 2.27
CA ASP A 144 -10.60 -11.83 1.75
C ASP A 144 -9.64 -12.55 0.79
N TRP A 145 -8.38 -12.61 1.17
CA TRP A 145 -7.37 -13.34 0.42
C TRP A 145 -7.13 -14.72 1.00
N ASP A 146 -6.83 -15.67 0.11
CA ASP A 146 -6.37 -17.00 0.52
C ASP A 146 -4.85 -17.03 0.69
N ASP A 147 -4.29 -18.21 0.88
CA ASP A 147 -2.85 -18.35 1.08
C ASP A 147 -2.02 -17.99 -0.15
N ASP A 148 -2.65 -17.96 -1.33
CA ASP A 148 -1.99 -17.55 -2.57
C ASP A 148 -2.25 -16.06 -2.87
N TYR A 149 -2.83 -15.33 -1.94
CA TYR A 149 -3.18 -13.91 -2.10
C TYR A 149 -4.19 -13.68 -3.23
N LYS A 150 -5.04 -14.66 -3.47
CA LYS A 150 -6.16 -14.52 -4.39
C LYS A 150 -7.39 -14.14 -3.60
N ARG A 151 -8.16 -13.24 -4.16
CA ARG A 151 -9.34 -12.74 -3.46
C ARG A 151 -10.57 -13.60 -3.78
N PHE A 152 -11.32 -13.94 -2.73
CA PHE A 152 -12.61 -14.61 -2.91
C PHE A 152 -13.65 -13.60 -3.36
N ASP A 153 -14.59 -14.06 -4.19
CA ASP A 153 -15.75 -13.25 -4.51
C ASP A 153 -16.80 -13.40 -3.39
N VAL A 154 -17.92 -12.70 -3.56
CA VAL A 154 -18.97 -12.69 -2.53
C VAL A 154 -19.61 -14.06 -2.33
N ASN A 155 -19.43 -14.99 -3.25
CA ASN A 155 -19.95 -16.35 -3.15
C ASN A 155 -18.92 -17.35 -2.66
N GLY A 156 -17.75 -16.88 -2.27
CA GLY A 156 -16.67 -17.74 -1.81
C GLY A 156 -15.83 -18.34 -2.92
N SER A 157 -16.09 -17.97 -4.17
CA SER A 157 -15.30 -18.43 -5.31
C SER A 157 -14.20 -17.42 -5.62
N TYR A 158 -13.13 -17.89 -6.24
CA TYR A 158 -12.09 -16.98 -6.69
C TYR A 158 -12.56 -16.14 -7.87
N PRO A 159 -12.13 -14.88 -7.97
CA PRO A 159 -12.38 -14.11 -9.17
C PRO A 159 -11.81 -14.83 -10.37
N GLN A 160 -12.55 -14.82 -11.47
CA GLN A 160 -12.06 -15.41 -12.69
C GLN A 160 -10.87 -14.62 -13.21
N ALA A 161 -9.85 -15.33 -13.69
CA ALA A 161 -8.73 -14.69 -14.34
C ALA A 161 -9.26 -13.97 -15.56
N LYS A 162 -9.01 -12.68 -15.62
CA LYS A 162 -9.34 -11.93 -16.79
C LYS A 162 -8.12 -11.91 -17.68
N GLY A 163 -8.30 -12.49 -18.78
CA GLY A 163 -7.30 -12.79 -19.79
C GLY A 163 -6.28 -11.75 -20.03
#